data_aa8d0fa7d63475255e353b54b766ac06
#
_entry.id   aa8d0fa7d63475255e353b54b766ac06
#
_cell.length_a   1.000
_cell.length_b   1.000
_cell.length_c   1.000
_cell.angle_alpha   90.00
_cell.angle_beta   90.00
_cell.angle_gamma   90.00
#
_symmetry.space_group_name_H-M   'P 1'
#
loop_
_entity.id
_entity.type
_entity.pdbx_description
1 polymer ?
#
loop_
_entity_poly.entity_id
_entity_poly.type
_entity_poly.pdbx_seq_one_letter_code
_entity_poly.pdbx_strand_id
1 'polypeptide(L)'
;MEKNHMEIPWHDYANADSNVLICKAGLIEKASVIGRVGLIMLSCGTGAWRVRTSMNRLSKELGVTCTVDVGLMSIEFNCFDGHDCVSQSLCIANTGVNTSKLYRMEQFVDNFPNEEAHLTGEEIHQKLDEIERIHALYSPLRLGLASALACCAFTFLLGGGPVEMILAFVAAGIGNLIRTKLIKHHFTLYMNIAVSVSAACLVYALLLKVAELAFHIPAFHEAGYICSMLFIIPGFPFITSGIDLSKLDLRSGLERLTYSIIIVLVATMFAWIMALLLKLHPQDFAALDITPGLHLVFRLI
;
A
#
# COMPACT_ATOMS: atom_id res chain seq x y z
N MET A 1 23.62 -8.35 2.88
CA MET A 1 22.17 -8.56 2.66
C MET A 1 21.96 -10.05 2.68
N GLU A 2 21.28 -10.58 3.65
CA GLU A 2 20.82 -11.96 3.56
C GLU A 2 19.92 -12.06 2.33
N LYS A 3 20.22 -13.01 1.45
CA LYS A 3 19.35 -13.32 0.32
C LYS A 3 17.98 -13.68 0.89
N ASN A 4 16.95 -13.00 0.40
CA ASN A 4 15.60 -13.27 0.82
C ASN A 4 15.29 -14.75 0.51
N HIS A 5 15.02 -15.55 1.52
CA HIS A 5 14.70 -16.98 1.37
C HIS A 5 13.43 -17.24 0.54
N MET A 6 12.72 -16.18 0.16
CA MET A 6 11.53 -16.20 -0.71
C MET A 6 11.86 -15.90 -2.18
N GLU A 7 13.14 -15.86 -2.57
CA GLU A 7 13.52 -15.68 -3.97
C GLU A 7 13.20 -16.96 -4.75
N ILE A 8 12.17 -16.89 -5.59
CA ILE A 8 11.73 -18.02 -6.39
C ILE A 8 12.58 -18.06 -7.65
N PRO A 9 13.20 -19.20 -7.99
CA PRO A 9 14.03 -19.34 -9.19
C PRO A 9 13.13 -19.51 -10.43
N TRP A 10 12.50 -18.43 -10.88
CA TRP A 10 11.52 -18.48 -11.97
C TRP A 10 12.08 -19.05 -13.27
N HIS A 11 13.32 -18.77 -13.59
CA HIS A 11 13.99 -19.25 -14.79
C HIS A 11 14.25 -20.77 -14.78
N ASP A 12 14.30 -21.40 -13.59
CA ASP A 12 14.46 -22.85 -13.50
C ASP A 12 13.20 -23.62 -13.92
N TYR A 13 12.04 -22.94 -13.98
CA TYR A 13 10.79 -23.52 -14.48
C TYR A 13 10.67 -23.42 -15.99
N ALA A 14 11.42 -22.54 -16.63
CA ALA A 14 11.48 -22.43 -18.07
C ALA A 14 12.47 -23.49 -18.61
N ASN A 15 12.06 -24.18 -19.65
CA ASN A 15 12.93 -25.17 -20.28
C ASN A 15 13.90 -24.45 -21.22
N ALA A 16 15.06 -24.02 -20.71
CA ALA A 16 16.03 -23.15 -21.41
C ALA A 16 16.50 -23.73 -22.75
N ASP A 17 16.44 -25.04 -22.92
CA ASP A 17 16.84 -25.75 -24.16
C ASP A 17 15.70 -25.94 -25.16
N SER A 18 14.47 -25.58 -24.82
CA SER A 18 13.31 -25.78 -25.69
C SER A 18 12.89 -24.46 -26.36
N ASN A 19 12.98 -24.40 -27.69
CA ASN A 19 12.32 -23.36 -28.49
C ASN A 19 10.79 -23.55 -28.52
N VAL A 20 10.19 -24.07 -27.44
CA VAL A 20 8.76 -24.34 -27.33
C VAL A 20 8.07 -23.05 -26.92
N LEU A 21 7.08 -22.65 -27.70
CA LEU A 21 6.24 -21.50 -27.38
C LEU A 21 5.47 -21.76 -26.08
N ILE A 22 5.30 -20.75 -25.23
CA ILE A 22 4.64 -20.89 -23.92
C ILE A 22 3.23 -21.51 -24.01
N CYS A 23 2.47 -21.21 -25.07
CA CYS A 23 1.14 -21.80 -25.28
C CYS A 23 1.17 -23.31 -25.47
N LYS A 24 2.30 -23.89 -25.92
CA LYS A 24 2.54 -25.32 -26.12
C LYS A 24 3.40 -25.95 -25.01
N ALA A 25 3.87 -25.14 -24.08
CA ALA A 25 4.71 -25.57 -22.97
C ALA A 25 3.94 -26.45 -21.98
N GLY A 26 4.67 -27.14 -21.11
CA GLY A 26 4.08 -27.95 -20.04
C GLY A 26 3.32 -27.15 -18.99
N LEU A 27 2.45 -27.82 -18.24
CA LEU A 27 1.60 -27.17 -17.22
C LEU A 27 2.41 -26.43 -16.15
N ILE A 28 3.56 -26.97 -15.73
CA ILE A 28 4.42 -26.36 -14.70
C ILE A 28 4.97 -25.02 -15.20
N GLU A 29 5.43 -24.93 -16.43
CA GLU A 29 5.97 -23.72 -17.03
C GLU A 29 4.89 -22.65 -17.20
N LYS A 30 3.69 -23.03 -17.69
CA LYS A 30 2.53 -22.13 -17.75
C LYS A 30 2.12 -21.63 -16.36
N ALA A 31 2.07 -22.50 -15.36
CA ALA A 31 1.73 -22.16 -13.99
C ALA A 31 2.76 -21.19 -13.38
N SER A 32 4.07 -21.32 -13.69
CA SER A 32 5.09 -20.41 -13.20
C SER A 32 4.89 -18.98 -13.72
N VAL A 33 4.54 -18.81 -14.99
CA VAL A 33 4.23 -17.51 -15.59
C VAL A 33 2.97 -16.90 -14.94
N ILE A 34 1.88 -17.67 -14.81
CA ILE A 34 0.63 -17.22 -14.18
C ILE A 34 0.88 -16.79 -12.73
N GLY A 35 1.60 -17.62 -11.96
CA GLY A 35 1.91 -17.35 -10.57
C GLY A 35 2.78 -16.11 -10.39
N ARG A 36 3.81 -15.93 -11.24
CA ARG A 36 4.68 -14.76 -11.20
C ARG A 36 3.95 -13.47 -11.51
N VAL A 37 3.08 -13.47 -12.52
CA VAL A 37 2.22 -12.33 -12.85
C VAL A 37 1.35 -11.94 -11.64
N GLY A 38 0.69 -12.92 -11.03
CA GLY A 38 -0.11 -12.69 -9.82
C GLY A 38 0.71 -12.10 -8.68
N LEU A 39 1.91 -12.63 -8.44
CA LEU A 39 2.80 -12.19 -7.37
C LEU A 39 3.29 -10.75 -7.57
N ILE A 40 3.70 -10.39 -8.79
CA ILE A 40 4.12 -9.02 -9.12
C ILE A 40 2.95 -8.05 -8.93
N MET A 41 1.75 -8.39 -9.37
CA MET A 41 0.56 -7.56 -9.18
C MET A 41 0.23 -7.39 -7.69
N LEU A 42 0.26 -8.49 -6.90
CA LEU A 42 0.02 -8.44 -5.47
C LEU A 42 1.03 -7.54 -4.76
N SER A 43 2.31 -7.62 -5.13
CA SER A 43 3.38 -6.77 -4.58
C SER A 43 3.16 -5.28 -4.81
N CYS A 44 2.38 -4.92 -5.85
CA CYS A 44 1.97 -3.53 -6.13
C CYS A 44 0.79 -3.04 -5.27
N GLY A 45 0.28 -3.88 -4.35
CA GLY A 45 -0.78 -3.51 -3.40
C GLY A 45 -2.19 -3.50 -3.99
N THR A 46 -2.39 -3.98 -5.23
CA THR A 46 -3.71 -4.00 -5.87
C THR A 46 -4.68 -4.97 -5.18
N GLY A 47 -6.00 -4.77 -5.37
CA GLY A 47 -7.04 -5.64 -4.82
C GLY A 47 -7.01 -7.06 -5.38
N ALA A 48 -7.50 -8.02 -4.60
CA ALA A 48 -7.53 -9.45 -4.93
C ALA A 48 -8.27 -9.74 -6.24
N TRP A 49 -9.40 -9.05 -6.46
CA TRP A 49 -10.20 -9.22 -7.67
C TRP A 49 -9.39 -8.93 -8.95
N ARG A 50 -8.52 -7.92 -8.92
CA ARG A 50 -7.70 -7.54 -10.07
C ARG A 50 -6.61 -8.58 -10.34
N VAL A 51 -5.95 -9.06 -9.29
CA VAL A 51 -4.97 -10.16 -9.37
C VAL A 51 -5.63 -11.39 -9.98
N ARG A 52 -6.77 -11.82 -9.43
CA ARG A 52 -7.52 -13.00 -9.91
C ARG A 52 -7.96 -12.84 -11.36
N THR A 53 -8.48 -11.68 -11.74
CA THR A 53 -8.92 -11.42 -13.11
C THR A 53 -7.76 -11.52 -14.09
N SER A 54 -6.60 -10.97 -13.78
CA SER A 54 -5.42 -11.02 -14.63
C SER A 54 -4.86 -12.45 -14.75
N MET A 55 -4.78 -13.18 -13.64
CA MET A 55 -4.34 -14.59 -13.65
C MET A 55 -5.29 -15.46 -14.47
N ASN A 56 -6.61 -15.28 -14.31
CA ASN A 56 -7.61 -16.04 -15.08
C ASN A 56 -7.59 -15.70 -16.57
N ARG A 57 -7.36 -14.43 -16.91
CA ARG A 57 -7.24 -14.03 -18.31
C ARG A 57 -6.01 -14.65 -18.96
N LEU A 58 -4.86 -14.58 -18.28
CA LEU A 58 -3.64 -15.19 -18.76
C LEU A 58 -3.75 -16.71 -18.87
N SER A 59 -4.38 -17.38 -17.90
CA SER A 59 -4.58 -18.82 -17.93
C SER A 59 -5.43 -19.26 -19.14
N LYS A 60 -6.44 -18.46 -19.48
CA LYS A 60 -7.28 -18.72 -20.67
C LYS A 60 -6.47 -18.64 -21.96
N GLU A 61 -5.60 -17.63 -22.10
CA GLU A 61 -4.72 -17.50 -23.27
C GLU A 61 -3.70 -18.63 -23.36
N LEU A 62 -3.24 -19.15 -22.21
CA LEU A 62 -2.32 -20.30 -22.14
C LEU A 62 -3.05 -21.67 -22.28
N GLY A 63 -4.37 -21.68 -22.43
CA GLY A 63 -5.17 -22.89 -22.61
C GLY A 63 -5.24 -23.76 -21.35
N VAL A 64 -5.18 -23.16 -20.16
CA VAL A 64 -5.30 -23.86 -18.86
C VAL A 64 -6.41 -23.23 -18.03
N THR A 65 -6.98 -23.99 -17.10
CA THR A 65 -7.95 -23.49 -16.12
C THR A 65 -7.22 -23.17 -14.83
N CYS A 66 -7.42 -21.97 -14.28
CA CYS A 66 -6.78 -21.55 -13.04
C CYS A 66 -7.83 -21.16 -12.00
N THR A 67 -7.69 -21.66 -10.77
CA THR A 67 -8.45 -21.21 -9.60
C THR A 67 -7.51 -20.55 -8.64
N VAL A 68 -7.87 -19.34 -8.14
CA VAL A 68 -6.96 -18.49 -7.38
C VAL A 68 -7.63 -18.00 -6.10
N ASP A 69 -6.96 -18.17 -4.98
CA ASP A 69 -7.26 -17.52 -3.71
C ASP A 69 -6.14 -16.52 -3.36
N VAL A 70 -6.53 -15.29 -3.05
CA VAL A 70 -5.60 -14.16 -2.87
C VAL A 70 -5.76 -13.60 -1.48
N GLY A 71 -4.68 -13.63 -0.68
CA GLY A 71 -4.56 -12.92 0.60
C GLY A 71 -3.89 -11.55 0.46
N LEU A 72 -3.54 -10.95 1.59
CA LEU A 72 -2.79 -9.69 1.63
C LEU A 72 -1.36 -9.84 1.09
N MET A 73 -0.69 -10.93 1.47
CA MET A 73 0.71 -11.21 1.15
C MET A 73 0.94 -12.60 0.56
N SER A 74 -0.12 -13.31 0.21
CA SER A 74 -0.04 -14.67 -0.33
C SER A 74 -1.03 -14.87 -1.48
N ILE A 75 -0.65 -15.78 -2.38
CA ILE A 75 -1.51 -16.28 -3.44
C ILE A 75 -1.43 -17.80 -3.42
N GLU A 76 -2.57 -18.44 -3.37
CA GLU A 76 -2.70 -19.89 -3.54
C GLU A 76 -3.47 -20.14 -4.83
N PHE A 77 -2.93 -20.94 -5.72
CA PHE A 77 -3.60 -21.19 -6.97
C PHE A 77 -3.37 -22.63 -7.48
N ASN A 78 -4.32 -23.07 -8.27
CA ASN A 78 -4.28 -24.39 -8.92
C ASN A 78 -4.49 -24.18 -10.41
N CYS A 79 -3.61 -24.77 -11.23
CA CYS A 79 -3.73 -24.81 -12.68
C CYS A 79 -4.02 -26.23 -13.16
N PHE A 80 -4.96 -26.37 -14.08
CA PHE A 80 -5.43 -27.62 -14.65
C PHE A 80 -5.34 -27.56 -16.17
N ASP A 81 -4.84 -28.63 -16.80
CA ASP A 81 -4.82 -28.78 -18.26
C ASP A 81 -5.77 -29.85 -18.77
N GLY A 82 -6.58 -30.46 -17.91
CA GLY A 82 -7.50 -31.56 -18.19
C GLY A 82 -6.97 -32.96 -17.81
N HIS A 83 -5.67 -33.10 -17.60
CA HIS A 83 -5.01 -34.33 -17.17
C HIS A 83 -4.30 -34.18 -15.84
N ASP A 84 -3.52 -33.11 -15.73
CA ASP A 84 -2.68 -32.82 -14.58
C ASP A 84 -3.16 -31.55 -13.83
N CYS A 85 -2.74 -31.45 -12.57
CA CYS A 85 -2.98 -30.30 -11.71
C CYS A 85 -1.68 -29.86 -11.04
N VAL A 86 -1.37 -28.59 -11.14
CA VAL A 86 -0.26 -27.95 -10.41
C VAL A 86 -0.83 -26.99 -9.39
N SER A 87 -0.50 -27.22 -8.11
CA SER A 87 -0.88 -26.35 -7.00
C SER A 87 0.35 -25.62 -6.48
N GLN A 88 0.26 -24.31 -6.32
CA GLN A 88 1.33 -23.49 -5.76
C GLN A 88 0.78 -22.51 -4.72
N SER A 89 1.59 -22.30 -3.66
CA SER A 89 1.39 -21.26 -2.66
C SER A 89 2.58 -20.34 -2.68
N LEU A 90 2.34 -19.08 -3.01
CA LEU A 90 3.37 -18.05 -3.19
C LEU A 90 3.16 -16.93 -2.17
N CYS A 91 4.25 -16.41 -1.61
CA CYS A 91 4.21 -15.33 -0.64
C CYS A 91 5.13 -14.18 -1.06
N ILE A 92 4.75 -12.95 -0.70
CA ILE A 92 5.59 -11.76 -0.84
C ILE A 92 6.11 -11.33 0.53
N ALA A 93 7.35 -10.84 0.58
CA ALA A 93 7.93 -10.34 1.82
C ALA A 93 7.36 -8.99 2.25
N ASN A 94 7.00 -8.15 1.29
CA ASN A 94 6.48 -6.81 1.52
C ASN A 94 5.44 -6.46 0.46
N THR A 95 4.42 -5.71 0.84
CA THR A 95 3.47 -5.09 -0.07
C THR A 95 3.67 -3.59 -0.09
N GLY A 96 3.51 -2.97 -1.24
CA GLY A 96 3.65 -1.53 -1.40
C GLY A 96 2.82 -1.02 -2.58
N VAL A 97 2.62 0.29 -2.68
CA VAL A 97 1.88 0.87 -3.80
C VAL A 97 2.84 1.28 -4.90
N ASN A 98 2.80 0.58 -6.04
CA ASN A 98 3.53 0.94 -7.25
C ASN A 98 2.61 0.88 -8.47
N THR A 99 1.93 1.98 -8.73
CA THR A 99 0.95 2.09 -9.82
C THR A 99 1.58 1.99 -11.20
N SER A 100 2.84 2.40 -11.37
CA SER A 100 3.55 2.29 -12.64
C SER A 100 3.89 0.86 -13.01
N LYS A 101 4.36 0.08 -12.03
CA LYS A 101 4.59 -1.35 -12.20
C LYS A 101 3.27 -2.07 -12.46
N LEU A 102 2.22 -1.74 -11.71
CA LEU A 102 0.89 -2.31 -11.89
C LEU A 102 0.36 -2.05 -13.30
N TYR A 103 0.46 -0.81 -13.79
CA TYR A 103 0.03 -0.45 -15.14
C TYR A 103 0.78 -1.24 -16.23
N ARG A 104 2.11 -1.38 -16.08
CA ARG A 104 2.90 -2.19 -17.01
C ARG A 104 2.51 -3.65 -16.99
N MET A 105 2.20 -4.18 -15.81
CA MET A 105 1.75 -5.57 -15.68
C MET A 105 0.36 -5.77 -16.30
N GLU A 106 -0.56 -4.82 -16.16
CA GLU A 106 -1.86 -4.85 -16.83
C GLU A 106 -1.70 -4.81 -18.35
N GLN A 107 -0.83 -3.92 -18.86
CA GLN A 107 -0.51 -3.88 -20.30
C GLN A 107 0.06 -5.21 -20.79
N PHE A 108 0.96 -5.84 -20.02
CA PHE A 108 1.51 -7.16 -20.36
C PHE A 108 0.41 -8.21 -20.50
N VAL A 109 -0.53 -8.27 -19.52
CA VAL A 109 -1.64 -9.23 -19.56
C VAL A 109 -2.62 -8.91 -20.71
N ASP A 110 -2.88 -7.62 -20.98
CA ASP A 110 -3.81 -7.18 -22.02
C ASP A 110 -3.27 -7.46 -23.42
N ASN A 111 -1.97 -7.29 -23.62
CA ASN A 111 -1.32 -7.50 -24.91
C ASN A 111 -0.83 -8.94 -25.11
N PHE A 112 -0.91 -9.78 -24.09
CA PHE A 112 -0.38 -11.15 -24.13
C PHE A 112 -0.78 -11.94 -25.36
N PRO A 113 -2.04 -11.94 -25.83
CA PRO A 113 -2.43 -12.71 -27.02
C PRO A 113 -1.72 -12.28 -28.31
N ASN A 114 -1.38 -11.00 -28.40
CA ASN A 114 -0.84 -10.41 -29.63
C ASN A 114 0.69 -10.36 -29.66
N GLU A 115 1.33 -10.14 -28.52
CA GLU A 115 2.76 -9.86 -28.43
C GLU A 115 3.54 -11.00 -27.76
N GLU A 116 2.95 -11.63 -26.73
CA GLU A 116 3.68 -12.52 -25.82
C GLU A 116 3.42 -14.02 -26.08
N ALA A 117 2.28 -14.35 -26.66
CA ALA A 117 1.88 -15.74 -26.91
C ALA A 117 2.84 -16.52 -27.82
N HIS A 118 3.68 -15.80 -28.56
CA HIS A 118 4.67 -16.33 -29.50
C HIS A 118 6.07 -16.49 -28.89
N LEU A 119 6.23 -16.14 -27.61
CA LEU A 119 7.50 -16.20 -26.91
C LEU A 119 7.64 -17.56 -26.18
N THR A 120 8.88 -17.90 -25.86
CA THR A 120 9.23 -18.99 -24.96
C THR A 120 9.00 -18.59 -23.51
N GLY A 121 8.92 -19.57 -22.60
CA GLY A 121 8.78 -19.28 -21.16
C GLY A 121 9.93 -18.46 -20.63
N GLU A 122 11.17 -18.69 -21.10
CA GLU A 122 12.35 -17.94 -20.71
C GLU A 122 12.26 -16.46 -21.14
N GLU A 123 11.87 -16.18 -22.37
CA GLU A 123 11.69 -14.80 -22.86
C GLU A 123 10.61 -14.06 -22.09
N ILE A 124 9.53 -14.75 -21.70
CA ILE A 124 8.47 -14.19 -20.86
C ILE A 124 9.03 -13.86 -19.47
N HIS A 125 9.79 -14.76 -18.86
CA HIS A 125 10.40 -14.48 -17.56
C HIS A 125 11.37 -13.32 -17.60
N GLN A 126 12.13 -13.14 -18.69
CA GLN A 126 12.98 -11.97 -18.91
C GLN A 126 12.17 -10.67 -18.98
N LYS A 127 11.05 -10.65 -19.72
CA LYS A 127 10.14 -9.48 -19.74
C LYS A 127 9.55 -9.18 -18.36
N LEU A 128 9.17 -10.21 -17.61
CA LEU A 128 8.69 -10.06 -16.24
C LEU A 128 9.78 -9.51 -15.32
N ASP A 129 11.05 -9.87 -15.53
CA ASP A 129 12.20 -9.26 -14.83
C ASP A 129 12.30 -7.76 -15.08
N GLU A 130 12.11 -7.32 -16.33
CA GLU A 130 12.14 -5.91 -16.66
C GLU A 130 11.02 -5.15 -15.94
N ILE A 131 9.80 -5.71 -15.91
CA ILE A 131 8.68 -5.12 -15.19
C ILE A 131 8.95 -5.11 -13.67
N GLU A 132 9.51 -6.18 -13.13
CA GLU A 132 9.81 -6.29 -11.70
C GLU A 132 10.86 -5.28 -11.24
N ARG A 133 11.82 -4.93 -12.10
CA ARG A 133 12.83 -3.90 -11.85
C ARG A 133 12.31 -2.46 -11.90
N ILE A 134 11.05 -2.23 -12.29
CA ILE A 134 10.46 -0.89 -12.29
C ILE A 134 10.37 -0.38 -10.84
N HIS A 135 11.21 0.58 -10.53
CA HIS A 135 11.22 1.26 -9.23
C HIS A 135 10.14 2.35 -9.16
N ALA A 136 9.85 2.81 -7.94
CA ALA A 136 8.97 3.94 -7.74
C ALA A 136 9.48 5.17 -8.50
N LEU A 137 8.58 5.83 -9.26
CA LEU A 137 8.88 6.97 -10.13
C LEU A 137 9.40 8.20 -9.37
N TYR A 138 9.05 8.32 -8.10
CA TYR A 138 9.29 9.53 -7.33
C TYR A 138 10.39 9.33 -6.30
N SER A 139 11.28 10.32 -6.22
CA SER A 139 12.30 10.36 -5.18
C SER A 139 11.66 10.52 -3.78
N PRO A 140 12.32 10.06 -2.71
CA PRO A 140 11.82 10.22 -1.34
C PRO A 140 11.48 11.66 -0.96
N LEU A 141 12.23 12.63 -1.49
CA LEU A 141 11.98 14.05 -1.25
C LEU A 141 10.67 14.52 -1.91
N ARG A 142 10.41 14.11 -3.16
CA ARG A 142 9.15 14.45 -3.85
C ARG A 142 7.95 13.83 -3.15
N LEU A 143 8.06 12.59 -2.69
CA LEU A 143 7.02 11.93 -1.89
C LEU A 143 6.81 12.65 -0.55
N GLY A 144 7.88 13.08 0.11
CA GLY A 144 7.82 13.86 1.34
C GLY A 144 7.09 15.19 1.14
N LEU A 145 7.41 15.92 0.07
CA LEU A 145 6.73 17.18 -0.27
C LEU A 145 5.26 16.98 -0.60
N ALA A 146 4.92 15.94 -1.37
CA ALA A 146 3.53 15.61 -1.69
C ALA A 146 2.72 15.27 -0.42
N SER A 147 3.30 14.47 0.48
CA SER A 147 2.69 14.16 1.78
C SER A 147 2.50 15.41 2.64
N ALA A 148 3.50 16.29 2.68
CA ALA A 148 3.44 17.55 3.41
C ALA A 148 2.33 18.47 2.89
N LEU A 149 2.20 18.60 1.55
CA LEU A 149 1.13 19.34 0.92
C LEU A 149 -0.25 18.74 1.21
N ALA A 150 -0.37 17.42 1.17
CA ALA A 150 -1.61 16.74 1.50
C ALA A 150 -2.02 16.99 2.96
N CYS A 151 -1.11 16.87 3.91
CA CYS A 151 -1.38 17.16 5.33
C CYS A 151 -1.75 18.63 5.56
N CYS A 152 -1.10 19.55 4.87
CA CYS A 152 -1.44 20.98 4.87
C CYS A 152 -2.89 21.20 4.37
N ALA A 153 -3.26 20.58 3.26
CA ALA A 153 -4.61 20.69 2.71
C ALA A 153 -5.68 20.07 3.65
N PHE A 154 -5.38 18.94 4.27
CA PHE A 154 -6.26 18.34 5.28
C PHE A 154 -6.42 19.21 6.51
N THR A 155 -5.37 19.91 6.94
CA THR A 155 -5.47 20.89 8.04
C THR A 155 -6.50 21.97 7.71
N PHE A 156 -6.50 22.50 6.49
CA PHE A 156 -7.51 23.46 6.03
C PHE A 156 -8.92 22.85 6.04
N LEU A 157 -9.08 21.65 5.52
CA LEU A 157 -10.39 20.95 5.47
C LEU A 157 -10.97 20.69 6.87
N LEU A 158 -10.13 20.47 7.87
CA LEU A 158 -10.53 20.30 9.26
C LEU A 158 -10.69 21.61 10.02
N GLY A 159 -10.67 22.76 9.34
CA GLY A 159 -10.90 24.07 9.93
C GLY A 159 -9.67 24.74 10.54
N GLY A 160 -8.47 24.20 10.29
CA GLY A 160 -7.23 24.82 10.74
C GLY A 160 -6.88 26.10 9.99
N GLY A 161 -6.23 27.03 10.68
CA GLY A 161 -5.81 28.31 10.12
C GLY A 161 -4.50 28.24 9.32
N PRO A 162 -4.09 29.36 8.67
CA PRO A 162 -2.87 29.39 7.85
C PRO A 162 -1.60 28.99 8.61
N VAL A 163 -1.51 29.34 9.89
CA VAL A 163 -0.37 28.99 10.75
C VAL A 163 -0.31 27.47 10.93
N GLU A 164 -1.42 26.84 11.32
CA GLU A 164 -1.49 25.40 11.50
C GLU A 164 -1.17 24.65 10.19
N MET A 165 -1.62 25.16 9.05
CA MET A 165 -1.31 24.61 7.73
C MET A 165 0.20 24.56 7.48
N ILE A 166 0.92 25.65 7.77
CA ILE A 166 2.38 25.73 7.59
C ILE A 166 3.08 24.79 8.57
N LEU A 167 2.66 24.77 9.82
CA LEU A 167 3.25 23.91 10.85
C LEU A 167 3.05 22.43 10.51
N ALA A 168 1.84 22.05 10.10
CA ALA A 168 1.52 20.68 9.66
C ALA A 168 2.31 20.29 8.41
N PHE A 169 2.49 21.19 7.45
CA PHE A 169 3.33 20.97 6.27
C PHE A 169 4.76 20.57 6.66
N VAL A 170 5.41 21.36 7.52
CA VAL A 170 6.79 21.10 7.94
C VAL A 170 6.88 19.82 8.75
N ALA A 171 5.98 19.64 9.71
CA ALA A 171 5.98 18.48 10.60
C ALA A 171 5.75 17.17 9.83
N ALA A 172 4.74 17.11 8.96
CA ALA A 172 4.45 15.96 8.13
C ALA A 172 5.58 15.64 7.14
N GLY A 173 6.18 16.68 6.55
CA GLY A 173 7.33 16.54 5.65
C GLY A 173 8.52 15.87 6.35
N ILE A 174 8.90 16.34 7.55
CA ILE A 174 9.98 15.76 8.35
C ILE A 174 9.61 14.33 8.78
N GLY A 175 8.39 14.11 9.29
CA GLY A 175 7.93 12.79 9.69
C GLY A 175 8.00 11.77 8.55
N ASN A 176 7.56 12.13 7.35
CA ASN A 176 7.62 11.24 6.20
C ASN A 176 9.05 10.99 5.69
N LEU A 177 9.96 11.96 5.79
CA LEU A 177 11.38 11.74 5.48
C LEU A 177 12.03 10.75 6.47
N ILE A 178 11.71 10.87 7.76
CA ILE A 178 12.16 9.91 8.79
C ILE A 178 11.62 8.52 8.47
N ARG A 179 10.32 8.41 8.18
CA ARG A 179 9.68 7.16 7.76
C ARG A 179 10.44 6.50 6.60
N THR A 180 10.72 7.26 5.56
CA THR A 180 11.41 6.74 4.37
C THR A 180 12.84 6.25 4.69
N LYS A 181 13.56 6.95 5.58
CA LYS A 181 14.88 6.51 6.05
C LYS A 181 14.79 5.20 6.85
N LEU A 182 13.83 5.08 7.76
CA LEU A 182 13.64 3.88 8.57
C LEU A 182 13.27 2.66 7.71
N ILE A 183 12.44 2.83 6.67
CA ILE A 183 12.15 1.77 5.70
C ILE A 183 13.44 1.29 5.02
N LYS A 184 14.31 2.20 4.59
CA LYS A 184 15.60 1.86 3.96
C LYS A 184 16.54 1.10 4.89
N HIS A 185 16.43 1.32 6.19
CA HIS A 185 17.22 0.62 7.22
C HIS A 185 16.54 -0.66 7.72
N HIS A 186 15.48 -1.14 7.05
CA HIS A 186 14.75 -2.37 7.36
C HIS A 186 14.18 -2.44 8.79
N PHE A 187 13.81 -1.30 9.37
CA PHE A 187 13.09 -1.30 10.64
C PHE A 187 11.69 -1.92 10.49
N THR A 188 11.21 -2.54 11.56
CA THR A 188 9.87 -3.13 11.58
C THR A 188 8.80 -2.07 11.33
N LEU A 189 7.65 -2.49 10.76
CA LEU A 189 6.54 -1.60 10.44
C LEU A 189 6.12 -0.75 11.65
N TYR A 190 5.94 -1.38 12.81
CA TYR A 190 5.46 -0.68 14.02
C TYR A 190 6.48 0.33 14.56
N MET A 191 7.76 -0.03 14.56
CA MET A 191 8.83 0.89 14.95
C MET A 191 8.90 2.11 14.02
N ASN A 192 8.75 1.86 12.72
CA ASN A 192 8.72 2.92 11.72
C ASN A 192 7.56 3.89 11.97
N ILE A 193 6.34 3.37 12.21
CA ILE A 193 5.17 4.19 12.53
C ILE A 193 5.40 4.98 13.82
N ALA A 194 5.80 4.30 14.89
CA ALA A 194 6.02 4.90 16.20
C ALA A 194 6.99 6.08 16.14
N VAL A 195 8.17 5.88 15.54
CA VAL A 195 9.21 6.91 15.48
C VAL A 195 8.80 8.06 14.55
N SER A 196 8.24 7.77 13.38
CA SER A 196 7.89 8.82 12.41
C SER A 196 6.72 9.68 12.89
N VAL A 197 5.70 9.08 13.53
CA VAL A 197 4.57 9.82 14.12
C VAL A 197 5.06 10.66 15.31
N SER A 198 5.81 10.05 16.23
CA SER A 198 6.34 10.80 17.39
C SER A 198 7.20 11.98 16.96
N ALA A 199 8.03 11.81 15.93
CA ALA A 199 8.85 12.89 15.39
C ALA A 199 7.99 14.01 14.76
N ALA A 200 6.96 13.66 13.98
CA ALA A 200 6.05 14.64 13.40
C ALA A 200 5.30 15.43 14.48
N CYS A 201 4.75 14.75 15.48
CA CYS A 201 4.06 15.38 16.61
C CYS A 201 4.99 16.30 17.42
N LEU A 202 6.23 15.85 17.67
CA LEU A 202 7.22 16.66 18.38
C LEU A 202 7.58 17.93 17.61
N VAL A 203 7.86 17.79 16.30
CA VAL A 203 8.20 18.93 15.44
C VAL A 203 7.05 19.91 15.39
N TYR A 204 5.80 19.43 15.22
CA TYR A 204 4.63 20.31 15.23
C TYR A 204 4.52 21.09 16.54
N ALA A 205 4.61 20.41 17.69
CA ALA A 205 4.48 21.05 19.00
C ALA A 205 5.61 22.06 19.28
N LEU A 206 6.84 21.74 18.86
CA LEU A 206 7.97 22.68 19.00
C LEU A 206 7.77 23.93 18.13
N LEU A 207 7.37 23.75 16.89
CA LEU A 207 7.10 24.87 15.98
C LEU A 207 5.92 25.72 16.47
N LEU A 208 4.88 25.08 17.02
CA LEU A 208 3.74 25.77 17.60
C LEU A 208 4.17 26.66 18.75
N LYS A 209 4.95 26.14 19.72
CA LYS A 209 5.49 26.93 20.83
C LYS A 209 6.33 28.11 20.36
N VAL A 210 7.15 27.92 19.33
CA VAL A 210 7.92 29.03 18.73
C VAL A 210 7.00 30.07 18.11
N ALA A 211 5.94 29.64 17.40
CA ALA A 211 4.98 30.56 16.79
C ALA A 211 4.15 31.33 17.84
N GLU A 212 3.72 30.64 18.92
CA GLU A 212 3.05 31.28 20.06
C GLU A 212 3.93 32.37 20.70
N LEU A 213 5.21 32.06 20.93
CA LEU A 213 6.14 33.01 21.54
C LEU A 213 6.46 34.23 20.63
N ALA A 214 6.59 33.98 19.32
CA ALA A 214 6.98 35.00 18.35
C ALA A 214 5.80 35.89 17.91
N PHE A 215 4.59 35.33 17.76
CA PHE A 215 3.45 36.01 17.13
C PHE A 215 2.24 36.19 18.04
N HIS A 216 2.30 35.75 19.32
CA HIS A 216 1.20 35.86 20.29
C HIS A 216 -0.13 35.26 19.76
N ILE A 217 -0.05 34.11 19.10
CA ILE A 217 -1.19 33.46 18.46
C ILE A 217 -2.01 32.74 19.53
N PRO A 218 -3.36 32.83 19.50
CA PRO A 218 -4.20 32.06 20.45
C PRO A 218 -4.03 30.56 20.26
N ALA A 219 -4.08 29.81 21.38
CA ALA A 219 -3.70 28.40 21.50
C ALA A 219 -4.69 27.38 20.89
N PHE A 220 -5.39 27.71 19.78
CA PHE A 220 -6.36 26.84 19.13
C PHE A 220 -5.73 26.15 17.91
N HIS A 221 -5.06 25.00 18.11
CA HIS A 221 -4.24 24.40 17.05
C HIS A 221 -4.33 22.88 16.96
N GLU A 222 -5.50 22.30 17.26
CA GLU A 222 -5.70 20.86 17.31
C GLU A 222 -5.70 20.22 15.93
N ALA A 223 -6.32 20.88 14.95
CA ALA A 223 -6.42 20.36 13.59
C ALA A 223 -5.05 20.11 12.97
N GLY A 224 -4.11 21.05 13.14
CA GLY A 224 -2.76 20.91 12.63
C GLY A 224 -1.97 19.78 13.29
N TYR A 225 -2.15 19.57 14.60
CA TYR A 225 -1.50 18.47 15.32
C TYR A 225 -1.91 17.11 14.75
N ILE A 226 -3.22 16.86 14.64
CA ILE A 226 -3.75 15.61 14.07
C ILE A 226 -3.30 15.46 12.62
N CYS A 227 -3.37 16.54 11.82
CA CYS A 227 -2.99 16.49 10.42
C CYS A 227 -1.50 16.25 10.20
N SER A 228 -0.64 16.61 11.16
CA SER A 228 0.80 16.39 11.04
C SER A 228 1.20 14.92 10.90
N MET A 229 0.35 13.98 11.35
CA MET A 229 0.59 12.53 11.27
C MET A 229 -0.21 11.82 10.16
N LEU A 230 -1.07 12.50 9.42
CA LEU A 230 -1.95 11.86 8.43
C LEU A 230 -1.20 11.16 7.29
N PHE A 231 0.07 11.47 7.06
CA PHE A 231 0.90 10.76 6.08
C PHE A 231 1.08 9.26 6.37
N ILE A 232 0.74 8.81 7.57
CA ILE A 232 0.79 7.39 7.99
C ILE A 232 -0.47 6.63 7.57
N ILE A 233 -1.60 7.30 7.44
CA ILE A 233 -2.90 6.64 7.19
C ILE A 233 -2.84 5.82 5.90
N PRO A 234 -3.11 4.51 5.96
CA PRO A 234 -3.01 3.61 4.83
C PRO A 234 -4.27 3.70 3.95
N GLY A 235 -4.52 4.85 3.32
CA GLY A 235 -5.71 5.11 2.53
C GLY A 235 -5.92 4.11 1.38
N PHE A 236 -4.84 3.75 0.68
CA PHE A 236 -4.92 2.79 -0.42
C PHE A 236 -5.33 1.37 0.04
N PRO A 237 -4.74 0.78 1.09
CA PRO A 237 -5.22 -0.47 1.67
C PRO A 237 -6.66 -0.42 2.17
N PHE A 238 -7.14 0.70 2.74
CA PHE A 238 -8.55 0.85 3.13
C PHE A 238 -9.49 0.78 1.92
N ILE A 239 -9.18 1.52 0.85
CA ILE A 239 -9.99 1.53 -0.36
C ILE A 239 -10.01 0.14 -1.00
N THR A 240 -8.85 -0.50 -1.15
CA THR A 240 -8.77 -1.85 -1.74
C THR A 240 -9.45 -2.90 -0.89
N SER A 241 -9.39 -2.78 0.45
CA SER A 241 -10.17 -3.64 1.36
C SER A 241 -11.68 -3.48 1.13
N GLY A 242 -12.18 -2.25 1.06
CA GLY A 242 -13.60 -1.99 0.80
C GLY A 242 -14.06 -2.56 -0.55
N ILE A 243 -13.24 -2.45 -1.59
CA ILE A 243 -13.53 -3.04 -2.90
C ILE A 243 -13.55 -4.56 -2.83
N ASP A 244 -12.55 -5.19 -2.19
CA ASP A 244 -12.46 -6.64 -2.06
C ASP A 244 -13.67 -7.18 -1.27
N LEU A 245 -14.04 -6.56 -0.15
CA LEU A 245 -15.23 -6.91 0.63
C LEU A 245 -16.53 -6.78 -0.18
N SER A 246 -16.67 -5.71 -0.96
CA SER A 246 -17.85 -5.51 -1.81
C SER A 246 -17.99 -6.55 -2.92
N LYS A 247 -16.87 -7.17 -3.31
CA LYS A 247 -16.80 -8.24 -4.30
C LYS A 247 -16.79 -9.66 -3.69
N LEU A 248 -17.05 -9.75 -2.36
CA LEU A 248 -17.05 -10.99 -1.59
C LEU A 248 -15.69 -11.69 -1.52
N ASP A 249 -14.61 -10.98 -1.80
CA ASP A 249 -13.23 -11.43 -1.52
C ASP A 249 -12.91 -11.23 -0.04
N LEU A 250 -13.63 -11.97 0.83
CA LEU A 250 -13.63 -11.73 2.27
C LEU A 250 -12.25 -11.91 2.90
N ARG A 251 -11.48 -12.93 2.48
CA ARG A 251 -10.14 -13.20 3.01
C ARG A 251 -9.23 -11.98 2.80
N SER A 252 -9.02 -11.59 1.55
CA SER A 252 -8.18 -10.44 1.23
C SER A 252 -8.70 -9.14 1.84
N GLY A 253 -10.03 -8.93 1.77
CA GLY A 253 -10.66 -7.72 2.29
C GLY A 253 -10.47 -7.58 3.80
N LEU A 254 -10.69 -8.63 4.59
CA LEU A 254 -10.50 -8.61 6.05
C LEU A 254 -9.02 -8.50 6.45
N GLU A 255 -8.11 -9.20 5.77
CA GLU A 255 -6.68 -9.10 6.03
C GLU A 255 -6.17 -7.66 5.80
N ARG A 256 -6.58 -7.02 4.70
CA ARG A 256 -6.23 -5.62 4.38
C ARG A 256 -6.86 -4.63 5.36
N LEU A 257 -8.11 -4.85 5.75
CA LEU A 257 -8.80 -4.03 6.74
C LEU A 257 -8.08 -4.10 8.09
N THR A 258 -7.80 -5.31 8.56
CA THR A 258 -7.09 -5.55 9.82
C THR A 258 -5.70 -4.89 9.81
N TYR A 259 -4.95 -5.09 8.73
CA TYR A 259 -3.65 -4.43 8.53
C TYR A 259 -3.75 -2.91 8.64
N SER A 260 -4.75 -2.31 7.98
CA SER A 260 -4.97 -0.87 7.99
C SER A 260 -5.39 -0.35 9.37
N ILE A 261 -6.28 -1.06 10.07
CA ILE A 261 -6.72 -0.72 11.43
C ILE A 261 -5.53 -0.75 12.39
N ILE A 262 -4.67 -1.76 12.32
CA ILE A 262 -3.50 -1.86 13.20
C ILE A 262 -2.56 -0.68 12.99
N ILE A 263 -2.31 -0.27 11.74
CA ILE A 263 -1.48 0.92 11.43
C ILE A 263 -2.07 2.16 12.10
N VAL A 264 -3.37 2.39 11.95
CA VAL A 264 -4.04 3.56 12.54
C VAL A 264 -4.01 3.51 14.06
N LEU A 265 -4.28 2.35 14.68
CA LEU A 265 -4.22 2.18 16.13
C LEU A 265 -2.83 2.49 16.70
N VAL A 266 -1.77 1.98 16.06
CA VAL A 266 -0.40 2.28 16.49
C VAL A 266 -0.09 3.76 16.33
N ALA A 267 -0.46 4.36 15.20
CA ALA A 267 -0.23 5.79 14.94
C ALA A 267 -0.95 6.68 15.96
N THR A 268 -2.22 6.42 16.21
CA THR A 268 -3.03 7.19 17.18
C THR A 268 -2.54 7.01 18.61
N MET A 269 -2.12 5.80 18.99
CA MET A 269 -1.54 5.54 20.30
C MET A 269 -0.27 6.38 20.53
N PHE A 270 0.66 6.41 19.59
CA PHE A 270 1.88 7.20 19.72
C PHE A 270 1.61 8.71 19.66
N ALA A 271 0.68 9.15 18.81
CA ALA A 271 0.26 10.54 18.80
C ALA A 271 -0.36 10.96 20.16
N TRP A 272 -1.19 10.11 20.76
CA TRP A 272 -1.77 10.36 22.06
C TRP A 272 -0.72 10.40 23.19
N ILE A 273 0.23 9.46 23.19
CA ILE A 273 1.35 9.48 24.14
C ILE A 273 2.14 10.79 24.00
N MET A 274 2.43 11.21 22.76
CA MET A 274 3.14 12.47 22.52
C MET A 274 2.33 13.70 23.00
N ALA A 275 1.02 13.72 22.80
CA ALA A 275 0.15 14.78 23.30
C ALA A 275 0.22 14.88 24.84
N LEU A 276 0.17 13.73 25.55
CA LEU A 276 0.32 13.69 27.00
C LEU A 276 1.70 14.20 27.47
N LEU A 277 2.78 13.74 26.84
CA LEU A 277 4.14 14.16 27.17
C LEU A 277 4.36 15.66 26.95
N LEU A 278 3.77 16.20 25.90
CA LEU A 278 3.87 17.62 25.53
C LEU A 278 2.85 18.50 26.25
N LYS A 279 2.01 17.88 27.11
CA LYS A 279 0.93 18.57 27.86
C LYS A 279 -0.01 19.35 26.94
N LEU A 280 -0.29 18.80 25.76
CA LEU A 280 -1.30 19.35 24.88
C LEU A 280 -2.67 18.88 25.41
N HIS A 281 -3.46 19.84 25.88
CA HIS A 281 -4.83 19.54 26.31
C HIS A 281 -5.76 19.79 25.14
N PRO A 282 -6.59 18.82 24.72
CA PRO A 282 -7.68 19.09 23.80
C PRO A 282 -8.58 20.12 24.49
N GLN A 283 -8.82 21.23 23.85
CA GLN A 283 -9.82 22.17 24.34
C GLN A 283 -11.19 21.55 24.09
N ASP A 284 -12.13 21.81 25.01
CA ASP A 284 -13.51 21.39 24.83
C ASP A 284 -13.98 21.81 23.44
N PHE A 285 -14.32 20.83 22.62
CA PHE A 285 -14.96 21.09 21.35
C PHE A 285 -16.14 22.01 21.62
N ALA A 286 -16.09 23.24 21.15
CA ALA A 286 -17.24 24.12 21.13
C ALA A 286 -18.36 23.27 20.54
N ALA A 287 -19.41 22.99 21.32
CA ALA A 287 -20.49 22.12 20.90
C ALA A 287 -20.93 22.63 19.54
N LEU A 288 -20.71 21.80 18.50
CA LEU A 288 -21.23 22.10 17.17
C LEU A 288 -22.71 22.39 17.36
N ASP A 289 -23.16 23.58 17.03
CA ASP A 289 -24.57 24.01 17.10
C ASP A 289 -25.35 23.24 16.03
N ILE A 290 -25.46 21.94 16.26
CA ILE A 290 -26.15 21.00 15.38
C ILE A 290 -27.59 20.98 15.84
N THR A 291 -28.52 21.19 14.91
CA THR A 291 -29.96 21.06 15.17
C THR A 291 -30.28 19.76 15.93
N PRO A 292 -31.18 19.78 16.95
CA PRO A 292 -31.45 18.63 17.83
C PRO A 292 -31.74 17.31 17.10
N GLY A 293 -32.29 17.37 15.88
CA GLY A 293 -32.55 16.20 15.06
C GLY A 293 -31.30 15.52 14.51
N LEU A 294 -30.26 16.29 14.18
CA LEU A 294 -28.99 15.74 13.70
C LEU A 294 -28.17 15.11 14.85
N HIS A 295 -28.28 15.63 16.06
CA HIS A 295 -27.68 15.02 17.27
C HIS A 295 -28.17 13.59 17.50
N LEU A 296 -29.45 13.31 17.20
CA LEU A 296 -30.01 11.97 17.33
C LEU A 296 -29.40 11.00 16.31
N VAL A 297 -29.21 11.43 15.07
CA VAL A 297 -28.60 10.63 14.01
C VAL A 297 -27.14 10.32 14.32
N PHE A 298 -26.36 11.29 14.77
CA PHE A 298 -24.94 11.06 15.14
C PHE A 298 -24.76 10.25 16.46
N ARG A 299 -25.80 10.11 17.30
CA ARG A 299 -25.76 9.20 18.45
C ARG A 299 -26.12 7.76 18.10
N LEU A 300 -26.69 7.51 16.92
CA LEU A 300 -27.13 6.19 16.45
C LEU A 300 -26.14 5.56 15.46
N ILE A 301 -25.13 6.30 15.00
CA ILE A 301 -23.97 5.84 14.21
C ILE A 301 -22.76 5.71 15.12
#